data_39024ebc3ddfb5824a1742bdebb5de85
#
_entry.id   39024ebc3ddfb5824a1742bdebb5de85
#
_cell.length_a   1.000
_cell.length_b   1.000
_cell.length_c   1.000
_cell.angle_alpha   90.00
_cell.angle_beta   90.00
_cell.angle_gamma   90.00
#
_symmetry.space_group_name_H-M   'P 1'
#
loop_
_entity.id
_entity.type
_entity.pdbx_description
1 polymer ?
#
loop_
_entity_poly.entity_id
_entity_poly.type
_entity_poly.pdbx_seq_one_letter_code
_entity_poly.pdbx_strand_id
1 'polypeptide(L)'
;MKSLRVLLIETQNSNKLSLKKKLLNLNSIKLIITDAEITNAEAIFKDAGDRLDVILFSKQISSSAILHLTKIFRAHNTIVPIFILSKQSEAKVPRKYNKVGVDDVLNIAEINTPLFGWTFMSAVEHAILKKKAKEYDVLYHRLKVTNDSLASLMHEINNPLSVIRLAMYHLENPSLPVGKKEIFLKILLGSLEKIDIHMKELRSIRRQLNFEKAPSAKILSIKPALNISATN
;
A
#
# COMPACT_ATOMS: atom_id res chain seq x y z
N MET A 1 8.48 -17.73 -20.81
CA MET A 1 7.98 -16.35 -21.03
C MET A 1 6.84 -16.08 -20.06
N LYS A 2 6.87 -14.95 -19.36
CA LYS A 2 5.80 -14.54 -18.46
C LYS A 2 4.59 -14.11 -19.30
N SER A 3 3.39 -14.65 -19.02
CA SER A 3 2.16 -14.19 -19.67
C SER A 3 1.52 -13.08 -18.87
N LEU A 4 1.06 -12.00 -19.53
CA LEU A 4 0.33 -10.91 -18.91
C LEU A 4 -1.15 -10.99 -19.26
N ARG A 5 -2.01 -10.84 -18.26
CA ARG A 5 -3.47 -10.77 -18.42
C ARG A 5 -3.89 -9.32 -18.56
N VAL A 6 -4.38 -8.98 -19.73
CA VAL A 6 -4.70 -7.61 -20.13
C VAL A 6 -6.20 -7.44 -20.27
N LEU A 7 -6.76 -6.44 -19.61
CA LEU A 7 -8.12 -5.98 -19.88
C LEU A 7 -8.04 -4.87 -20.93
N LEU A 8 -8.50 -5.14 -22.14
CA LEU A 8 -8.56 -4.16 -23.24
C LEU A 8 -9.95 -3.57 -23.32
N ILE A 9 -10.06 -2.25 -23.09
CA ILE A 9 -11.32 -1.54 -23.12
C ILE A 9 -11.43 -0.77 -24.44
N GLU A 10 -12.50 -1.00 -25.18
CA GLU A 10 -12.74 -0.42 -26.50
C GLU A 10 -14.19 0.09 -26.64
N THR A 11 -14.45 0.88 -27.68
CA THR A 11 -15.81 1.26 -28.09
C THR A 11 -16.41 0.21 -29.02
N GLN A 12 -17.74 0.12 -29.09
CA GLN A 12 -18.45 -0.83 -29.97
C GLN A 12 -18.07 -0.73 -31.45
N ASN A 13 -17.74 0.49 -31.91
CA ASN A 13 -17.39 0.77 -33.31
C ASN A 13 -15.90 0.70 -33.60
N SER A 14 -15.09 0.22 -32.67
CA SER A 14 -13.64 0.08 -32.91
C SER A 14 -13.37 -1.16 -33.77
N ASN A 15 -12.35 -1.09 -34.64
CA ASN A 15 -11.81 -2.27 -35.32
C ASN A 15 -11.13 -3.20 -34.27
N LYS A 16 -11.95 -3.75 -33.35
CA LYS A 16 -11.53 -4.59 -32.21
C LYS A 16 -10.54 -5.69 -32.65
N LEU A 17 -10.88 -6.33 -33.80
CA LEU A 17 -10.05 -7.43 -34.31
C LEU A 17 -8.64 -6.98 -34.71
N SER A 18 -8.49 -5.73 -35.19
CA SER A 18 -7.21 -5.19 -35.64
C SER A 18 -6.27 -4.87 -34.48
N LEU A 19 -6.74 -4.22 -33.40
CA LEU A 19 -5.90 -3.84 -32.27
C LEU A 19 -5.51 -5.05 -31.43
N LYS A 20 -6.48 -5.91 -31.11
CA LYS A 20 -6.24 -7.16 -30.40
C LYS A 20 -5.24 -8.05 -31.14
N LYS A 21 -5.41 -8.25 -32.45
CA LYS A 21 -4.46 -9.03 -33.27
C LYS A 21 -3.05 -8.44 -33.22
N LYS A 22 -2.92 -7.12 -33.32
CA LYS A 22 -1.62 -6.45 -33.23
C LYS A 22 -0.94 -6.67 -31.88
N LEU A 23 -1.70 -6.57 -30.79
CA LEU A 23 -1.19 -6.82 -29.43
C LEU A 23 -0.79 -8.29 -29.23
N LEU A 24 -1.60 -9.23 -29.76
CA LEU A 24 -1.28 -10.68 -29.68
C LEU A 24 -0.06 -11.08 -30.51
N ASN A 25 0.25 -10.35 -31.56
CA ASN A 25 1.40 -10.59 -32.43
C ASN A 25 2.73 -10.00 -31.91
N LEU A 26 2.75 -9.47 -30.66
CA LEU A 26 3.97 -9.02 -30.03
C LEU A 26 4.87 -10.23 -29.70
N ASN A 27 5.96 -10.42 -30.48
CA ASN A 27 6.86 -11.56 -30.36
C ASN A 27 7.60 -11.63 -29.02
N SER A 28 7.68 -10.52 -28.30
CA SER A 28 8.43 -10.38 -27.06
C SER A 28 7.64 -10.76 -25.79
N ILE A 29 6.29 -10.83 -25.88
CA ILE A 29 5.42 -11.01 -24.69
C ILE A 29 4.23 -11.88 -25.05
N LYS A 30 3.88 -12.83 -24.17
CA LYS A 30 2.62 -13.56 -24.28
C LYS A 30 1.51 -12.80 -23.57
N LEU A 31 0.53 -12.29 -24.33
CA LEU A 31 -0.64 -11.58 -23.77
C LEU A 31 -1.87 -12.48 -23.76
N ILE A 32 -2.63 -12.43 -22.68
CA ILE A 32 -3.96 -13.02 -22.54
C ILE A 32 -4.93 -11.83 -22.45
N ILE A 33 -5.63 -11.54 -23.53
CA ILE A 33 -6.44 -10.32 -23.66
C ILE A 33 -7.91 -10.67 -23.43
N THR A 34 -8.51 -10.03 -22.43
CA THR A 34 -9.95 -9.98 -22.21
C THR A 34 -10.48 -8.65 -22.74
N ASP A 35 -11.41 -8.71 -23.68
CA ASP A 35 -12.01 -7.52 -24.28
C ASP A 35 -13.19 -7.05 -23.42
N ALA A 36 -13.31 -5.75 -23.24
CA ALA A 36 -14.44 -5.11 -22.59
C ALA A 36 -14.91 -3.89 -23.38
N GLU A 37 -16.20 -3.64 -23.31
CA GLU A 37 -16.79 -2.37 -23.72
C GLU A 37 -16.91 -1.43 -22.52
N ILE A 38 -17.06 -0.14 -22.76
CA ILE A 38 -17.21 0.86 -21.69
C ILE A 38 -18.33 0.47 -20.72
N THR A 39 -19.44 -0.11 -21.26
CA THR A 39 -20.64 -0.48 -20.51
C THR A 39 -20.44 -1.68 -19.56
N ASN A 40 -19.59 -2.63 -19.91
CA ASN A 40 -19.36 -3.85 -19.12
C ASN A 40 -17.96 -3.94 -18.48
N ALA A 41 -17.11 -2.94 -18.73
CA ALA A 41 -15.72 -2.93 -18.25
C ALA A 41 -15.63 -3.04 -16.72
N GLU A 42 -16.52 -2.39 -15.98
CA GLU A 42 -16.56 -2.48 -14.52
C GLU A 42 -16.90 -3.89 -14.03
N ALA A 43 -17.90 -4.53 -14.63
CA ALA A 43 -18.32 -5.88 -14.25
C ALA A 43 -17.21 -6.90 -14.53
N ILE A 44 -16.58 -6.82 -15.71
CA ILE A 44 -15.45 -7.69 -16.08
C ILE A 44 -14.25 -7.46 -15.16
N PHE A 45 -13.96 -6.21 -14.80
CA PHE A 45 -12.88 -5.88 -13.89
C PHE A 45 -13.12 -6.46 -12.49
N LYS A 46 -14.34 -6.36 -11.96
CA LYS A 46 -14.70 -6.94 -10.64
C LYS A 46 -14.62 -8.46 -10.63
N ASP A 47 -15.07 -9.13 -11.72
CA ASP A 47 -14.98 -10.59 -11.86
C ASP A 47 -13.52 -11.06 -11.99
N ALA A 48 -12.72 -10.36 -12.77
CA ALA A 48 -11.31 -10.69 -12.96
C ALA A 48 -10.48 -10.48 -11.67
N GLY A 49 -10.85 -9.49 -10.84
CA GLY A 49 -10.20 -9.18 -9.56
C GLY A 49 -8.69 -8.99 -9.68
N ASP A 50 -7.95 -9.62 -8.76
CA ASP A 50 -6.48 -9.55 -8.70
C ASP A 50 -5.76 -10.35 -9.81
N ARG A 51 -6.52 -11.00 -10.69
CA ARG A 51 -5.95 -11.78 -11.81
C ARG A 51 -5.48 -10.93 -12.97
N LEU A 52 -5.82 -9.64 -13.01
CA LEU A 52 -5.39 -8.72 -14.06
C LEU A 52 -3.99 -8.16 -13.78
N ASP A 53 -3.16 -8.16 -14.80
CA ASP A 53 -1.82 -7.58 -14.74
C ASP A 53 -1.79 -6.16 -15.31
N VAL A 54 -2.67 -5.81 -16.27
CA VAL A 54 -2.69 -4.50 -16.95
C VAL A 54 -4.09 -4.17 -17.46
N ILE A 55 -4.44 -2.88 -17.47
CA ILE A 55 -5.63 -2.33 -18.12
C ILE A 55 -5.20 -1.40 -19.25
N LEU A 56 -5.73 -1.61 -20.43
CA LEU A 56 -5.49 -0.79 -21.62
C LEU A 56 -6.77 -0.10 -22.08
N PHE A 57 -6.76 1.21 -22.17
CA PHE A 57 -7.82 1.98 -22.84
C PHE A 57 -7.45 2.22 -24.31
N SER A 58 -8.35 1.86 -25.22
CA SER A 58 -8.21 2.20 -26.63
C SER A 58 -8.30 3.71 -26.84
N LYS A 59 -7.58 4.21 -27.84
CA LYS A 59 -7.54 5.63 -28.24
C LYS A 59 -8.89 6.25 -28.59
N GLN A 60 -9.91 5.43 -28.89
CA GLN A 60 -11.22 5.89 -29.32
C GLN A 60 -12.17 6.20 -28.16
N ILE A 61 -11.76 5.87 -26.94
CA ILE A 61 -12.58 6.10 -25.75
C ILE A 61 -12.54 7.59 -25.38
N SER A 62 -13.71 8.15 -25.07
CA SER A 62 -13.79 9.55 -24.64
C SER A 62 -13.03 9.80 -23.32
N SER A 63 -12.45 10.98 -23.19
CA SER A 63 -11.72 11.37 -21.96
C SER A 63 -12.59 11.22 -20.70
N SER A 64 -13.90 11.54 -20.80
CA SER A 64 -14.82 11.41 -19.67
C SER A 64 -15.00 9.97 -19.21
N ALA A 65 -15.15 9.03 -20.16
CA ALA A 65 -15.28 7.60 -19.86
C ALA A 65 -13.98 7.04 -19.25
N ILE A 66 -12.80 7.42 -19.77
CA ILE A 66 -11.51 7.02 -19.20
C ILE A 66 -11.40 7.51 -17.76
N LEU A 67 -11.70 8.80 -17.50
CA LEU A 67 -11.62 9.36 -16.15
C LEU A 67 -12.58 8.68 -15.18
N HIS A 68 -13.81 8.37 -15.62
CA HIS A 68 -14.82 7.69 -14.82
C HIS A 68 -14.40 6.27 -14.45
N LEU A 69 -14.09 5.44 -15.46
CA LEU A 69 -13.68 4.04 -15.24
C LEU A 69 -12.38 3.93 -14.44
N THR A 70 -11.41 4.82 -14.69
CA THR A 70 -10.16 4.83 -13.91
C THR A 70 -10.42 5.06 -12.43
N LYS A 71 -11.33 5.99 -12.06
CA LYS A 71 -11.71 6.21 -10.66
C LYS A 71 -12.31 4.95 -10.02
N ILE A 72 -13.22 4.26 -10.74
CA ILE A 72 -13.82 3.02 -10.27
C ILE A 72 -12.74 1.95 -10.06
N PHE A 73 -11.87 1.74 -11.05
CA PHE A 73 -10.80 0.74 -10.94
C PHE A 73 -9.84 1.03 -9.79
N ARG A 74 -9.50 2.30 -9.58
CA ARG A 74 -8.63 2.71 -8.47
C ARG A 74 -9.26 2.58 -7.09
N ALA A 75 -10.59 2.68 -7.00
CA ALA A 75 -11.30 2.42 -5.76
C ALA A 75 -11.25 0.93 -5.34
N HIS A 76 -11.18 0.01 -6.33
CA HIS A 76 -11.13 -1.44 -6.06
C HIS A 76 -9.71 -2.00 -6.04
N ASN A 77 -8.82 -1.51 -6.89
CA ASN A 77 -7.43 -1.97 -6.98
C ASN A 77 -6.49 -0.81 -7.35
N THR A 78 -5.56 -0.50 -6.45
CA THR A 78 -4.61 0.59 -6.61
C THR A 78 -3.38 0.19 -7.41
N ILE A 79 -3.07 -1.11 -7.52
CA ILE A 79 -1.79 -1.62 -8.01
C ILE A 79 -1.78 -1.84 -9.52
N VAL A 80 -2.87 -2.39 -10.10
CA VAL A 80 -2.92 -2.73 -11.54
C VAL A 80 -2.57 -1.52 -12.40
N PRO A 81 -1.55 -1.60 -13.28
CA PRO A 81 -1.20 -0.53 -14.21
C PRO A 81 -2.35 -0.21 -15.18
N ILE A 82 -2.58 1.07 -15.42
CA ILE A 82 -3.60 1.57 -16.36
C ILE A 82 -2.92 2.42 -17.41
N PHE A 83 -3.01 2.02 -18.66
CA PHE A 83 -2.44 2.74 -19.79
C PHE A 83 -3.50 3.18 -20.80
N ILE A 84 -3.24 4.28 -21.49
CA ILE A 84 -4.03 4.76 -22.61
C ILE A 84 -3.23 4.55 -23.89
N LEU A 85 -3.83 3.98 -24.90
CA LEU A 85 -3.25 3.89 -26.25
C LEU A 85 -3.58 5.18 -27.02
N SER A 86 -2.58 5.90 -27.48
CA SER A 86 -2.74 7.13 -28.27
C SER A 86 -2.04 7.00 -29.63
N LYS A 87 -2.49 7.78 -30.63
CA LYS A 87 -1.76 7.92 -31.89
C LYS A 87 -0.63 8.94 -31.83
N GLN A 88 -0.65 9.83 -30.84
CA GLN A 88 0.35 10.86 -30.64
C GLN A 88 1.31 10.41 -29.56
N SER A 89 2.60 10.62 -29.80
CA SER A 89 3.63 10.46 -28.78
C SER A 89 3.52 11.64 -27.81
N GLU A 90 2.86 11.44 -26.70
CA GLU A 90 2.83 12.43 -25.62
C GLU A 90 4.03 12.18 -24.70
N ALA A 91 4.92 13.14 -24.59
CA ALA A 91 6.10 13.02 -23.73
C ALA A 91 5.78 12.86 -22.24
N LYS A 92 4.55 13.18 -21.83
CA LYS A 92 4.05 13.05 -20.44
C LYS A 92 2.55 12.79 -20.44
N VAL A 93 2.12 11.97 -19.48
CA VAL A 93 0.67 11.77 -19.21
C VAL A 93 0.02 13.12 -18.90
N PRO A 94 -1.04 13.52 -19.63
CA PRO A 94 -1.74 14.75 -19.34
C PRO A 94 -2.21 14.82 -17.88
N ARG A 95 -2.12 15.99 -17.26
CA ARG A 95 -2.44 16.17 -15.82
C ARG A 95 -3.79 15.59 -15.40
N LYS A 96 -4.80 15.69 -16.30
CA LYS A 96 -6.15 15.18 -16.03
C LYS A 96 -6.17 13.67 -15.80
N TYR A 97 -5.38 12.89 -16.55
CA TYR A 97 -5.28 11.44 -16.42
C TYR A 97 -4.40 11.02 -15.26
N ASN A 98 -3.29 11.72 -15.04
CA ASN A 98 -2.38 11.46 -13.92
C ASN A 98 -3.10 11.62 -12.56
N LYS A 99 -3.95 12.65 -12.40
CA LYS A 99 -4.72 12.89 -11.17
C LYS A 99 -5.67 11.74 -10.80
N VAL A 100 -6.20 11.00 -11.76
CA VAL A 100 -7.10 9.86 -11.51
C VAL A 100 -6.37 8.53 -11.42
N GLY A 101 -5.07 8.50 -11.71
CA GLY A 101 -4.25 7.31 -11.55
C GLY A 101 -3.98 6.51 -12.82
N VAL A 102 -4.08 7.14 -14.01
CA VAL A 102 -3.49 6.58 -15.24
C VAL A 102 -1.98 6.63 -15.11
N ASP A 103 -1.31 5.53 -15.41
CA ASP A 103 0.13 5.40 -15.19
C ASP A 103 0.96 5.93 -16.37
N ASP A 104 0.51 5.66 -17.62
CA ASP A 104 1.21 6.16 -18.81
C ASP A 104 0.30 6.19 -20.05
N VAL A 105 0.82 6.82 -21.13
CA VAL A 105 0.20 6.87 -22.46
C VAL A 105 1.16 6.25 -23.47
N LEU A 106 0.73 5.18 -24.14
CA LEU A 106 1.55 4.42 -25.06
C LEU A 106 1.21 4.79 -26.52
N ASN A 107 2.22 4.96 -27.35
CA ASN A 107 2.04 5.26 -28.76
C ASN A 107 1.64 4.03 -29.58
N ILE A 108 0.40 3.99 -30.04
CA ILE A 108 -0.11 2.87 -30.84
C ILE A 108 0.56 2.77 -32.23
N ALA A 109 1.16 3.85 -32.75
CA ALA A 109 1.84 3.81 -34.05
C ALA A 109 3.08 2.87 -33.98
N GLU A 110 3.66 2.70 -32.82
CA GLU A 110 4.84 1.87 -32.58
C GLU A 110 4.52 0.38 -32.34
N ILE A 111 3.23 0.01 -32.26
CA ILE A 111 2.80 -1.35 -31.87
C ILE A 111 3.36 -2.47 -32.74
N ASN A 112 3.70 -2.16 -34.01
CA ASN A 112 4.30 -3.13 -34.95
C ASN A 112 5.85 -3.14 -34.88
N THR A 113 6.44 -2.30 -34.05
CA THR A 113 7.91 -2.27 -33.90
C THR A 113 8.36 -3.27 -32.83
N PRO A 114 9.53 -3.89 -32.97
CA PRO A 114 10.10 -4.75 -31.93
C PRO A 114 10.29 -4.01 -30.59
N LEU A 115 10.51 -2.71 -30.66
CA LEU A 115 10.73 -1.85 -29.50
C LEU A 115 9.47 -1.69 -28.64
N PHE A 116 8.27 -1.72 -29.24
CA PHE A 116 7.01 -1.52 -28.48
C PHE A 116 6.85 -2.52 -27.33
N GLY A 117 7.16 -3.79 -27.58
CA GLY A 117 7.07 -4.83 -26.54
C GLY A 117 7.98 -4.53 -25.34
N TRP A 118 9.19 -4.07 -25.57
CA TRP A 118 10.12 -3.65 -24.54
C TRP A 118 9.62 -2.42 -23.78
N THR A 119 9.17 -1.40 -24.50
CA THR A 119 8.61 -0.17 -23.91
C THR A 119 7.39 -0.49 -23.05
N PHE A 120 6.50 -1.35 -23.55
CA PHE A 120 5.31 -1.77 -22.81
C PHE A 120 5.67 -2.51 -21.51
N MET A 121 6.57 -3.48 -21.57
CA MET A 121 7.01 -4.21 -20.38
C MET A 121 7.68 -3.29 -19.35
N SER A 122 8.58 -2.44 -19.82
CA SER A 122 9.26 -1.45 -18.96
C SER A 122 8.25 -0.52 -18.28
N ALA A 123 7.23 -0.04 -19.01
CA ALA A 123 6.17 0.80 -18.46
C ALA A 123 5.35 0.04 -17.38
N VAL A 124 5.02 -1.23 -17.62
CA VAL A 124 4.32 -2.08 -16.64
C VAL A 124 5.14 -2.26 -15.37
N GLU A 125 6.40 -2.65 -15.51
CA GLU A 125 7.29 -2.85 -14.37
C GLU A 125 7.51 -1.55 -13.58
N HIS A 126 7.77 -0.46 -14.28
CA HIS A 126 7.94 0.85 -13.65
C HIS A 126 6.69 1.29 -12.88
N ALA A 127 5.48 1.11 -13.45
CA ALA A 127 4.23 1.44 -12.79
C ALA A 127 4.00 0.61 -11.52
N ILE A 128 4.30 -0.71 -11.57
CA ILE A 128 4.20 -1.61 -10.41
C ILE A 128 5.20 -1.20 -9.33
N LEU A 129 6.46 -0.98 -9.70
CA LEU A 129 7.52 -0.59 -8.75
C LEU A 129 7.21 0.75 -8.08
N LYS A 130 6.76 1.75 -8.85
CA LYS A 130 6.37 3.07 -8.33
C LYS A 130 5.24 2.96 -7.31
N LYS A 131 4.25 2.10 -7.54
CA LYS A 131 3.13 1.90 -6.61
C LYS A 131 3.57 1.19 -5.35
N LYS A 132 4.36 0.12 -5.49
CA LYS A 132 4.93 -0.58 -4.34
C LYS A 132 5.80 0.35 -3.49
N ALA A 133 6.65 1.17 -4.10
CA ALA A 133 7.46 2.15 -3.38
C ALA A 133 6.58 3.10 -2.54
N LYS A 134 5.48 3.61 -3.14
CA LYS A 134 4.55 4.48 -2.42
C LYS A 134 3.84 3.78 -1.26
N GLU A 135 3.48 2.51 -1.41
CA GLU A 135 2.90 1.69 -0.33
C GLU A 135 3.91 1.47 0.80
N TYR A 136 5.16 1.19 0.46
CA TYR A 136 6.25 1.08 1.45
C TYR A 136 6.49 2.38 2.20
N ASP A 137 6.47 3.53 1.52
CA ASP A 137 6.62 4.84 2.17
C ASP A 137 5.51 5.08 3.19
N VAL A 138 4.26 4.82 2.83
CA VAL A 138 3.11 4.95 3.73
C VAL A 138 3.26 4.02 4.94
N LEU A 139 3.62 2.77 4.71
CA LEU A 139 3.84 1.79 5.79
C LEU A 139 4.99 2.21 6.70
N TYR A 140 6.09 2.66 6.14
CA TYR A 140 7.26 3.14 6.89
C TYR A 140 6.91 4.33 7.78
N HIS A 141 6.17 5.32 7.25
CA HIS A 141 5.73 6.45 8.04
C HIS A 141 4.81 6.03 9.20
N ARG A 142 3.88 5.11 8.96
CA ARG A 142 3.02 4.57 10.03
C ARG A 142 3.82 3.87 11.11
N LEU A 143 4.77 3.00 10.73
CA LEU A 143 5.63 2.30 11.68
C LEU A 143 6.48 3.28 12.49
N LYS A 144 7.03 4.32 11.86
CA LYS A 144 7.79 5.36 12.54
C LYS A 144 6.94 6.09 13.58
N VAL A 145 5.76 6.58 13.20
CA VAL A 145 4.84 7.27 14.14
C VAL A 145 4.46 6.36 15.31
N THR A 146 4.19 5.08 15.04
CA THR A 146 3.86 4.12 16.10
C THR A 146 5.04 3.91 17.03
N ASN A 147 6.25 3.78 16.51
CA ASN A 147 7.47 3.59 17.31
C ASN A 147 7.77 4.81 18.18
N ASP A 148 7.62 6.02 17.62
CA ASP A 148 7.81 7.26 18.36
C ASP A 148 6.78 7.39 19.50
N SER A 149 5.52 7.02 19.26
CA SER A 149 4.47 6.99 20.29
C SER A 149 4.78 5.97 21.40
N LEU A 150 5.28 4.79 21.05
CA LEU A 150 5.68 3.78 22.03
C LEU A 150 6.86 4.25 22.87
N ALA A 151 7.85 4.91 22.26
CA ALA A 151 9.00 5.47 22.99
C ALA A 151 8.55 6.53 24.00
N SER A 152 7.62 7.44 23.62
CA SER A 152 7.04 8.43 24.53
C SER A 152 6.35 7.75 25.71
N LEU A 153 5.46 6.78 25.45
CA LEU A 153 4.76 6.05 26.51
C LEU A 153 5.71 5.30 27.45
N MET A 154 6.80 4.73 26.92
CA MET A 154 7.82 4.10 27.78
C MET A 154 8.47 5.11 28.73
N HIS A 155 8.75 6.33 28.27
CA HIS A 155 9.24 7.40 29.14
C HIS A 155 8.19 7.80 30.21
N GLU A 156 6.94 7.92 29.82
CA GLU A 156 5.84 8.26 30.71
C GLU A 156 5.55 7.18 31.77
N ILE A 157 5.83 5.91 31.48
CA ILE A 157 5.77 4.79 32.43
C ILE A 157 7.01 4.77 33.35
N ASN A 158 8.20 5.04 32.81
CA ASN A 158 9.43 5.03 33.59
C ASN A 158 9.45 6.14 34.66
N ASN A 159 8.81 7.29 34.39
CA ASN A 159 8.74 8.38 35.36
C ASN A 159 8.06 7.96 36.68
N PRO A 160 6.80 7.47 36.69
CA PRO A 160 6.16 7.03 37.95
C PRO A 160 6.86 5.81 38.55
N LEU A 161 7.47 4.91 37.77
CA LEU A 161 8.28 3.82 38.30
C LEU A 161 9.50 4.33 39.12
N SER A 162 10.16 5.38 38.64
CA SER A 162 11.27 5.99 39.37
C SER A 162 10.78 6.63 40.67
N VAL A 163 9.59 7.27 40.67
CA VAL A 163 8.97 7.82 41.88
C VAL A 163 8.61 6.73 42.87
N ILE A 164 8.07 5.60 42.42
CA ILE A 164 7.76 4.43 43.24
C ILE A 164 9.03 3.90 43.92
N ARG A 165 10.11 3.72 43.15
CA ARG A 165 11.40 3.24 43.73
C ARG A 165 11.93 4.18 44.80
N LEU A 166 11.87 5.49 44.58
CA LEU A 166 12.32 6.48 45.54
C LEU A 166 11.44 6.46 46.83
N ALA A 167 10.12 6.40 46.66
CA ALA A 167 9.19 6.34 47.78
C ALA A 167 9.38 5.05 48.60
N MET A 168 9.61 3.92 47.98
CA MET A 168 9.91 2.65 48.65
C MET A 168 11.20 2.74 49.43
N TYR A 169 12.27 3.28 48.82
CA TYR A 169 13.54 3.48 49.51
C TYR A 169 13.41 4.30 50.81
N HIS A 170 12.58 5.36 50.80
CA HIS A 170 12.30 6.15 51.98
C HIS A 170 11.44 5.41 53.01
N LEU A 171 10.50 4.59 52.59
CA LEU A 171 9.64 3.80 53.50
C LEU A 171 10.39 2.68 54.22
N GLU A 172 11.50 2.18 53.65
CA GLU A 172 12.39 1.19 54.30
C GLU A 172 13.15 1.78 55.47
N ASN A 173 13.22 3.11 55.64
CA ASN A 173 13.91 3.73 56.74
C ASN A 173 13.11 3.57 58.07
N PRO A 174 13.65 2.82 59.07
CA PRO A 174 12.94 2.57 60.32
C PRO A 174 12.67 3.86 61.13
N SER A 175 13.48 4.89 60.94
CA SER A 175 13.39 6.17 61.66
C SER A 175 12.41 7.17 61.00
N LEU A 176 11.66 6.76 59.96
CA LEU A 176 10.76 7.66 59.28
C LEU A 176 9.53 7.99 60.15
N PRO A 177 9.22 9.29 60.41
CA PRO A 177 8.06 9.69 61.16
C PRO A 177 6.74 9.19 60.52
N VAL A 178 5.74 8.82 61.36
CA VAL A 178 4.47 8.24 60.89
C VAL A 178 3.76 9.12 59.85
N GLY A 179 3.70 10.45 60.04
CA GLY A 179 3.09 11.38 59.10
C GLY A 179 3.81 11.45 57.75
N LYS A 180 5.13 11.16 57.67
CA LYS A 180 5.82 11.08 56.40
C LYS A 180 5.56 9.74 55.68
N LYS A 181 5.34 8.66 56.43
CA LYS A 181 4.95 7.36 55.82
C LYS A 181 3.65 7.48 55.01
N GLU A 182 2.66 8.16 55.55
CA GLU A 182 1.40 8.39 54.82
C GLU A 182 1.55 9.19 53.52
N ILE A 183 2.47 10.18 53.53
CA ILE A 183 2.77 10.96 52.32
C ILE A 183 3.40 10.07 51.27
N PHE A 184 4.37 9.25 51.61
CA PHE A 184 5.00 8.34 50.64
C PHE A 184 4.01 7.28 50.12
N LEU A 185 3.10 6.76 50.95
CA LEU A 185 2.07 5.85 50.53
C LEU A 185 1.11 6.53 49.52
N LYS A 186 0.71 7.78 49.73
CA LYS A 186 -0.10 8.53 48.74
C LYS A 186 0.64 8.75 47.42
N ILE A 187 1.96 9.04 47.48
CA ILE A 187 2.78 9.19 46.28
C ILE A 187 2.83 7.86 45.50
N LEU A 188 2.99 6.71 46.19
CA LEU A 188 2.97 5.40 45.58
C LEU A 188 1.64 5.11 44.86
N LEU A 189 0.52 5.33 45.56
CA LEU A 189 -0.80 5.11 44.96
C LEU A 189 -1.03 5.99 43.74
N GLY A 190 -0.73 7.28 43.81
CA GLY A 190 -0.86 8.19 42.67
C GLY A 190 0.08 7.83 41.48
N SER A 191 1.23 7.25 41.76
CA SER A 191 2.15 6.77 40.73
C SER A 191 1.64 5.48 40.07
N LEU A 192 1.02 4.57 40.83
CA LEU A 192 0.37 3.37 40.31
C LEU A 192 -0.82 3.71 39.41
N GLU A 193 -1.65 4.69 39.79
CA GLU A 193 -2.75 5.17 38.96
C GLU A 193 -2.27 5.70 37.59
N LYS A 194 -1.16 6.47 37.59
CA LYS A 194 -0.54 6.95 36.34
C LYS A 194 -0.10 5.80 35.45
N ILE A 195 0.54 4.78 36.00
CA ILE A 195 0.94 3.60 35.23
C ILE A 195 -0.29 2.91 34.62
N ASP A 196 -1.38 2.79 35.36
CA ASP A 196 -2.62 2.17 34.88
C ASP A 196 -3.23 2.93 33.68
N ILE A 197 -3.16 4.26 33.71
CA ILE A 197 -3.60 5.11 32.57
C ILE A 197 -2.75 4.80 31.34
N HIS A 198 -1.42 4.85 31.43
CA HIS A 198 -0.54 4.59 30.29
C HIS A 198 -0.62 3.14 29.78
N MET A 199 -0.89 2.18 30.66
CA MET A 199 -1.16 0.80 30.26
C MET A 199 -2.45 0.66 29.45
N LYS A 200 -3.49 1.45 29.75
CA LYS A 200 -4.71 1.50 28.96
C LYS A 200 -4.45 2.10 27.56
N GLU A 201 -3.64 3.13 27.48
CA GLU A 201 -3.21 3.75 26.21
C GLU A 201 -2.43 2.75 25.36
N LEU A 202 -1.46 2.02 25.91
CA LEU A 202 -0.74 0.95 25.22
C LEU A 202 -1.68 -0.13 24.65
N ARG A 203 -2.69 -0.53 25.43
CA ARG A 203 -3.70 -1.50 24.97
C ARG A 203 -4.53 -0.94 23.83
N SER A 204 -4.82 0.35 23.82
CA SER A 204 -5.55 1.03 22.75
C SER A 204 -4.73 1.03 21.44
N ILE A 205 -3.46 1.42 21.49
CA ILE A 205 -2.53 1.39 20.34
C ILE A 205 -2.44 -0.03 19.78
N ARG A 206 -2.26 -1.04 20.64
CA ARG A 206 -2.22 -2.45 20.21
C ARG A 206 -3.51 -2.88 19.51
N ARG A 207 -4.68 -2.44 19.98
CA ARG A 207 -5.97 -2.75 19.32
C ARG A 207 -6.03 -2.12 17.94
N GLN A 208 -5.65 -0.84 17.80
CA GLN A 208 -5.62 -0.15 16.50
C GLN A 208 -4.72 -0.89 15.50
N LEU A 209 -3.52 -1.31 15.91
CA LEU A 209 -2.61 -2.08 15.07
C LEU A 209 -3.17 -3.45 14.66
N ASN A 210 -3.98 -4.09 15.48
CA ASN A 210 -4.59 -5.38 15.18
C ASN A 210 -5.84 -5.25 14.29
N PHE A 211 -6.61 -4.16 14.38
CA PHE A 211 -7.77 -3.91 13.53
C PHE A 211 -7.39 -3.53 12.09
N GLU A 212 -6.19 -2.98 11.88
CA GLU A 212 -5.69 -2.65 10.54
C GLU A 212 -5.12 -3.87 9.78
N LYS A 213 -5.13 -5.04 10.34
CA LYS A 213 -4.93 -6.30 9.60
C LYS A 213 -6.22 -6.68 8.86
N ALA A 214 -6.67 -5.80 7.97
CA ALA A 214 -7.72 -6.12 7.02
C ALA A 214 -7.25 -7.20 6.03
N PRO A 215 -8.13 -8.11 5.56
CA PRO A 215 -7.78 -9.38 4.93
C PRO A 215 -7.41 -9.26 3.44
N SER A 216 -6.51 -8.38 3.06
CA SER A 216 -6.06 -8.30 1.65
C SER A 216 -4.55 -8.18 1.44
N ALA A 217 -3.75 -8.26 2.47
CA ALA A 217 -2.30 -8.38 2.31
C ALA A 217 -1.86 -9.81 2.64
N LYS A 218 -1.70 -10.67 1.63
CA LYS A 218 -0.77 -11.80 1.71
C LYS A 218 0.63 -11.21 1.87
N ILE A 219 0.98 -10.84 3.09
CA ILE A 219 2.34 -10.49 3.46
C ILE A 219 3.12 -11.80 3.35
N LEU A 220 4.00 -11.88 2.37
CA LEU A 220 5.07 -12.86 2.33
C LEU A 220 5.75 -12.84 3.70
N SER A 221 5.61 -13.92 4.47
CA SER A 221 6.32 -14.11 5.71
C SER A 221 7.81 -14.21 5.38
N ILE A 222 8.52 -13.11 5.55
CA ILE A 222 9.98 -13.13 5.58
C ILE A 222 10.33 -13.78 6.92
N LYS A 223 10.63 -15.08 6.90
CA LYS A 223 11.28 -15.74 8.03
C LYS A 223 12.65 -15.06 8.18
N PRO A 224 12.98 -14.50 9.34
CA PRO A 224 14.35 -14.06 9.59
C PRO A 224 15.23 -15.31 9.64
N ALA A 225 16.17 -15.42 8.71
CA ALA A 225 17.25 -16.39 8.78
C ALA A 225 18.24 -15.92 9.87
N LEU A 226 17.92 -16.18 11.11
CA LEU A 226 18.88 -16.10 12.23
C LEU A 226 19.39 -17.51 12.51
N ASN A 227 20.35 -17.96 11.66
CA ASN A 227 21.31 -18.98 12.05
C ASN A 227 22.50 -18.27 12.74
N ILE A 228 22.41 -18.10 14.03
CA ILE A 228 23.60 -17.90 14.86
C ILE A 228 24.00 -19.30 15.32
N SER A 229 24.90 -19.93 14.57
CA SER A 229 25.66 -21.08 15.06
C SER A 229 26.56 -20.61 16.18
N ALA A 230 26.18 -20.94 17.41
CA ALA A 230 27.10 -20.94 18.52
C ALA A 230 28.13 -22.07 18.29
N THR A 231 29.36 -21.71 18.03
CA THR A 231 30.52 -22.60 18.20
C THR A 231 31.28 -22.20 19.44
N ASN A 232 31.49 -23.20 20.25
CA ASN A 232 32.27 -23.27 21.49
C ASN A 232 33.53 -22.38 21.55
#